data_1fdaf9e8a28434bbf99c67b3ee9dccd5
#
_entry.id   1fdaf9e8a28434bbf99c67b3ee9dccd5
#
_cell.length_a   1.000
_cell.length_b   1.000
_cell.length_c   1.000
_cell.angle_alpha   90.00
_cell.angle_beta   90.00
_cell.angle_gamma   90.00
#
_symmetry.space_group_name_H-M   'P 1'
#
loop_
_entity.id
_entity.type
_entity.pdbx_description
1 polymer ?
#
loop_
_entity_poly.entity_id
_entity_poly.type
_entity_poly.pdbx_seq_one_letter_code
_entity_poly.pdbx_strand_id
1 'polypeptide(L)'
;MRCPTGMLVALVHQALAQLMKRLLKSTLRRFGWDVVRYSPTELADLSDEERRIIATARPFTMTSIERMAALINAVTYIVDNNIPGDLAECGVWRGGSMMTIALTLLAHGERTRSLYLYDTYEGMSVPTAFDRSFDGVSADEQLKGQPRGTGVWCYASLDDVRANILSTGYPEDKIHLIKGKVEDTIPRILPHALSILRLDTDWYESTKHELTHLYPLLHAKGILIVDDYGHWQGARRAVDEYFRARGEKIYLHRIDYTGRLAVKTAG
;
A
#
# COMPACT_ATOMS: atom_id res chain seq x y z
N MET A 1 -60.35 -3.51 20.79
CA MET A 1 -59.41 -2.37 20.61
C MET A 1 -58.14 -2.70 21.40
N ARG A 2 -57.03 -3.02 20.71
CA ARG A 2 -55.74 -3.27 21.40
C ARG A 2 -55.00 -1.92 21.47
N CYS A 3 -54.56 -1.57 22.68
CA CYS A 3 -53.99 -0.30 23.09
C CYS A 3 -52.65 -0.02 22.33
N PRO A 4 -52.39 1.23 21.85
CA PRO A 4 -51.20 1.59 21.07
C PRO A 4 -49.90 1.81 21.91
N THR A 5 -49.89 1.40 23.16
CA THR A 5 -48.79 1.67 24.12
C THR A 5 -47.45 1.00 23.72
N GLY A 6 -47.49 -0.16 23.07
CA GLY A 6 -46.23 -0.89 22.66
C GLY A 6 -45.43 -0.18 21.54
N MET A 7 -46.12 0.50 20.62
CA MET A 7 -45.48 1.21 19.52
C MET A 7 -44.82 2.51 19.98
N LEU A 8 -45.43 3.19 20.96
CA LEU A 8 -44.88 4.43 21.55
C LEU A 8 -43.61 4.13 22.36
N VAL A 9 -43.60 3.04 23.11
CA VAL A 9 -42.44 2.58 23.90
C VAL A 9 -41.29 2.21 22.99
N ALA A 10 -41.52 1.51 21.86
CA ALA A 10 -40.48 1.17 20.91
C ALA A 10 -39.86 2.40 20.22
N LEU A 11 -40.69 3.41 19.85
CA LEU A 11 -40.23 4.68 19.28
C LEU A 11 -39.39 5.50 20.27
N VAL A 12 -39.76 5.53 21.53
CA VAL A 12 -39.01 6.24 22.59
C VAL A 12 -37.65 5.54 22.82
N HIS A 13 -37.59 4.22 22.87
CA HIS A 13 -36.33 3.47 22.98
C HIS A 13 -35.42 3.69 21.79
N GLN A 14 -35.96 3.73 20.58
CA GLN A 14 -35.19 4.01 19.35
C GLN A 14 -34.64 5.44 19.34
N ALA A 15 -35.42 6.43 19.75
CA ALA A 15 -35.00 7.83 19.86
C ALA A 15 -33.88 8.02 20.91
N LEU A 16 -34.04 7.39 22.08
CA LEU A 16 -33.03 7.39 23.16
C LEU A 16 -31.72 6.74 22.71
N ALA A 17 -31.79 5.60 22.06
CA ALA A 17 -30.61 4.90 21.53
C ALA A 17 -29.87 5.75 20.46
N GLN A 18 -30.60 6.46 19.61
CA GLN A 18 -30.00 7.37 18.62
C GLN A 18 -29.36 8.60 19.29
N LEU A 19 -30.01 9.15 20.31
CA LEU A 19 -29.45 10.28 21.06
C LEU A 19 -28.18 9.89 21.81
N MET A 20 -28.16 8.73 22.47
CA MET A 20 -26.98 8.21 23.14
C MET A 20 -25.82 7.95 22.17
N LYS A 21 -26.08 7.39 20.99
CA LYS A 21 -25.06 7.19 19.94
C LYS A 21 -24.48 8.53 19.47
N ARG A 22 -25.30 9.57 19.29
CA ARG A 22 -24.84 10.92 18.90
C ARG A 22 -23.98 11.56 19.98
N LEU A 23 -24.38 11.46 21.24
CA LEU A 23 -23.62 11.98 22.37
C LEU A 23 -22.27 11.25 22.52
N LEU A 24 -22.26 9.91 22.46
CA LEU A 24 -21.04 9.12 22.51
C LEU A 24 -20.07 9.49 21.38
N LYS A 25 -20.59 9.60 20.14
CA LYS A 25 -19.80 9.99 18.97
C LYS A 25 -19.22 11.41 19.11
N SER A 26 -20.01 12.36 19.61
CA SER A 26 -19.55 13.75 19.81
C SER A 26 -18.47 13.84 20.89
N THR A 27 -18.61 13.07 21.97
CA THR A 27 -17.62 13.02 23.06
C THR A 27 -16.31 12.41 22.58
N LEU A 28 -16.37 11.27 21.89
CA LEU A 28 -15.17 10.59 21.36
C LEU A 28 -14.42 11.45 20.35
N ARG A 29 -15.12 12.19 19.49
CA ARG A 29 -14.51 13.15 18.54
C ARG A 29 -13.70 14.25 19.23
N ARG A 30 -14.09 14.70 20.43
CA ARG A 30 -13.32 15.68 21.21
C ARG A 30 -11.97 15.14 21.68
N PHE A 31 -11.83 13.82 21.76
CA PHE A 31 -10.59 13.12 22.09
C PHE A 31 -9.87 12.55 20.86
N GLY A 32 -10.24 12.97 19.64
CA GLY A 32 -9.63 12.52 18.41
C GLY A 32 -10.09 11.15 17.92
N TRP A 33 -11.14 10.54 18.52
CA TRP A 33 -11.71 9.25 18.11
C TRP A 33 -13.01 9.45 17.34
N ASP A 34 -13.18 8.75 16.22
CA ASP A 34 -14.49 8.63 15.54
C ASP A 34 -14.97 7.17 15.58
N VAL A 35 -16.22 6.97 15.99
CA VAL A 35 -16.89 5.67 15.92
C VAL A 35 -17.67 5.61 14.62
N VAL A 36 -17.17 4.82 13.68
CA VAL A 36 -17.85 4.50 12.43
C VAL A 36 -18.59 3.17 12.60
N ARG A 37 -19.80 3.06 12.08
CA ARG A 37 -20.46 1.77 12.02
C ARG A 37 -19.63 0.88 11.08
N TYR A 38 -19.12 -0.22 11.58
CA TYR A 38 -18.57 -1.26 10.72
C TYR A 38 -19.69 -1.69 9.75
N SER A 39 -19.49 -1.41 8.48
CA SER A 39 -20.36 -1.88 7.41
C SER A 39 -19.57 -2.88 6.58
N PRO A 40 -20.09 -4.07 6.32
CA PRO A 40 -19.44 -4.99 5.38
C PRO A 40 -19.43 -4.46 3.94
N THR A 41 -19.80 -3.19 3.72
CA THR A 41 -19.84 -2.55 2.40
C THR A 41 -18.46 -2.17 1.86
N GLU A 42 -17.40 -2.18 2.67
CA GLU A 42 -16.03 -1.90 2.19
C GLU A 42 -15.55 -2.84 1.07
N LEU A 43 -16.18 -4.02 0.97
CA LEU A 43 -15.89 -5.01 -0.06
C LEU A 43 -17.10 -5.24 -1.01
N ALA A 44 -18.13 -4.39 -0.95
CA ALA A 44 -19.40 -4.66 -1.62
C ALA A 44 -19.31 -4.63 -3.16
N ASP A 45 -18.38 -3.84 -3.68
CA ASP A 45 -18.09 -3.66 -5.11
C ASP A 45 -17.04 -4.65 -5.64
N LEU A 46 -16.40 -5.43 -4.77
CA LEU A 46 -15.40 -6.40 -5.16
C LEU A 46 -16.02 -7.75 -5.52
N SER A 47 -15.47 -8.41 -6.52
CA SER A 47 -15.80 -9.78 -6.88
C SER A 47 -15.38 -10.79 -5.80
N ASP A 48 -15.90 -12.00 -5.87
CA ASP A 48 -15.51 -13.06 -4.92
C ASP A 48 -14.02 -13.46 -5.04
N GLU A 49 -13.44 -13.32 -6.25
CA GLU A 49 -12.02 -13.54 -6.49
C GLU A 49 -11.17 -12.47 -5.79
N GLU A 50 -11.48 -11.19 -5.99
CA GLU A 50 -10.78 -10.08 -5.33
C GLU A 50 -10.86 -10.17 -3.81
N ARG A 51 -12.02 -10.54 -3.27
CA ARG A 51 -12.19 -10.77 -1.82
C ARG A 51 -11.30 -11.91 -1.32
N ARG A 52 -11.16 -13.00 -2.09
CA ARG A 52 -10.27 -14.13 -1.74
C ARG A 52 -8.81 -13.71 -1.77
N ILE A 53 -8.37 -12.95 -2.78
CA ILE A 53 -7.01 -12.42 -2.88
C ILE A 53 -6.70 -11.53 -1.67
N ILE A 54 -7.60 -10.58 -1.36
CA ILE A 54 -7.45 -9.68 -0.21
C ILE A 54 -7.39 -10.49 1.09
N ALA A 55 -8.31 -11.42 1.31
CA ALA A 55 -8.34 -12.23 2.53
C ALA A 55 -7.06 -13.05 2.71
N THR A 56 -6.48 -13.56 1.63
CA THR A 56 -5.24 -14.34 1.65
C THR A 56 -4.03 -13.48 1.97
N ALA A 57 -3.90 -12.31 1.35
CA ALA A 57 -2.73 -11.43 1.51
C ALA A 57 -2.80 -10.53 2.75
N ARG A 58 -4.00 -10.22 3.26
CA ARG A 58 -4.24 -9.30 4.38
C ARG A 58 -3.40 -9.55 5.64
N PRO A 59 -3.13 -10.80 6.07
CA PRO A 59 -2.28 -11.05 7.25
C PRO A 59 -0.81 -10.67 7.06
N PHE A 60 -0.38 -10.40 5.83
CA PHE A 60 1.01 -10.15 5.44
C PHE A 60 1.25 -8.71 4.97
N THR A 61 0.29 -7.81 5.13
CA THR A 61 0.42 -6.39 4.77
C THR A 61 -0.25 -5.48 5.80
N MET A 62 0.28 -4.27 5.94
CA MET A 62 -0.35 -3.16 6.68
C MET A 62 -1.18 -2.25 5.78
N THR A 63 -1.18 -2.53 4.48
CA THR A 63 -1.88 -1.76 3.46
C THR A 63 -3.41 -1.81 3.66
N SER A 64 -4.11 -0.70 3.42
CA SER A 64 -5.58 -0.64 3.51
C SER A 64 -6.25 -1.51 2.44
N ILE A 65 -7.53 -1.83 2.63
CA ILE A 65 -8.31 -2.57 1.64
C ILE A 65 -8.39 -1.78 0.33
N GLU A 66 -8.54 -0.47 0.40
CA GLU A 66 -8.58 0.41 -0.76
C GLU A 66 -7.28 0.34 -1.57
N ARG A 67 -6.12 0.32 -0.90
CA ARG A 67 -4.82 0.15 -1.57
C ARG A 67 -4.65 -1.25 -2.16
N MET A 68 -5.11 -2.30 -1.47
CA MET A 68 -5.10 -3.66 -2.01
C MET A 68 -6.02 -3.78 -3.24
N ALA A 69 -7.23 -3.23 -3.20
CA ALA A 69 -8.15 -3.20 -4.35
C ALA A 69 -7.56 -2.40 -5.52
N ALA A 70 -6.96 -1.23 -5.25
CA ALA A 70 -6.27 -0.45 -6.29
C ALA A 70 -5.10 -1.22 -6.92
N LEU A 71 -4.37 -2.02 -6.14
CA LEU A 71 -3.28 -2.87 -6.63
C LEU A 71 -3.82 -4.01 -7.50
N ILE A 72 -4.91 -4.68 -7.11
CA ILE A 72 -5.59 -5.69 -7.94
C ILE A 72 -6.02 -5.07 -9.27
N ASN A 73 -6.68 -3.90 -9.23
CA ASN A 73 -7.10 -3.18 -10.44
C ASN A 73 -5.91 -2.78 -11.32
N ALA A 74 -4.77 -2.39 -10.73
CA ALA A 74 -3.56 -2.06 -11.47
C ALA A 74 -2.98 -3.29 -12.19
N VAL A 75 -2.96 -4.46 -11.54
CA VAL A 75 -2.51 -5.72 -12.16
C VAL A 75 -3.47 -6.16 -13.26
N THR A 76 -4.77 -6.13 -13.02
CA THR A 76 -5.81 -6.41 -14.03
C THR A 76 -5.62 -5.50 -15.25
N TYR A 77 -5.47 -4.19 -15.01
CA TYR A 77 -5.27 -3.21 -16.09
C TYR A 77 -4.03 -3.53 -16.96
N ILE A 78 -2.87 -3.85 -16.36
CA ILE A 78 -1.67 -4.13 -17.14
C ILE A 78 -1.78 -5.43 -17.94
N VAL A 79 -2.49 -6.44 -17.42
CA VAL A 79 -2.72 -7.70 -18.11
C VAL A 79 -3.70 -7.49 -19.27
N ASP A 80 -4.87 -6.90 -19.03
CA ASP A 80 -5.92 -6.69 -20.02
C ASP A 80 -5.46 -5.80 -21.19
N ASN A 81 -4.58 -4.83 -20.91
CA ASN A 81 -4.04 -3.93 -21.93
C ASN A 81 -2.70 -4.42 -22.52
N ASN A 82 -2.24 -5.62 -22.15
CA ASN A 82 -0.95 -6.18 -22.60
C ASN A 82 0.24 -5.21 -22.40
N ILE A 83 0.26 -4.48 -21.26
CA ILE A 83 1.38 -3.58 -20.95
C ILE A 83 2.60 -4.44 -20.62
N PRO A 84 3.70 -4.33 -21.38
CA PRO A 84 4.87 -5.20 -21.17
C PRO A 84 5.67 -4.76 -19.95
N GLY A 85 6.46 -5.69 -19.42
CA GLY A 85 7.38 -5.47 -18.31
C GLY A 85 7.03 -6.26 -17.06
N ASP A 86 7.99 -6.32 -16.16
CA ASP A 86 7.93 -6.98 -14.87
C ASP A 86 7.27 -6.09 -13.80
N LEU A 87 7.18 -6.57 -12.58
CA LEU A 87 6.62 -5.82 -11.47
C LEU A 87 7.66 -5.70 -10.35
N ALA A 88 7.79 -4.51 -9.78
CA ALA A 88 8.74 -4.26 -8.70
C ALA A 88 8.08 -3.55 -7.51
N GLU A 89 8.49 -3.96 -6.31
CA GLU A 89 8.16 -3.29 -5.06
C GLU A 89 9.46 -3.02 -4.28
N CYS A 90 9.60 -1.80 -3.77
CA CYS A 90 10.63 -1.40 -2.85
C CYS A 90 10.00 -1.20 -1.48
N GLY A 91 10.50 -1.92 -0.45
CA GLY A 91 9.87 -2.03 0.85
C GLY A 91 8.72 -3.03 0.83
N VAL A 92 9.01 -4.29 1.14
CA VAL A 92 8.00 -5.37 0.99
C VAL A 92 7.45 -5.87 2.32
N TRP A 93 8.10 -5.53 3.44
CA TRP A 93 7.77 -6.06 4.77
C TRP A 93 7.55 -7.58 4.72
N ARG A 94 6.34 -8.09 5.03
CA ARG A 94 6.02 -9.53 4.98
C ARG A 94 5.57 -10.01 3.59
N GLY A 95 5.59 -9.13 2.58
CA GLY A 95 5.34 -9.48 1.18
C GLY A 95 3.88 -9.46 0.75
N GLY A 96 2.94 -8.94 1.55
CA GLY A 96 1.50 -9.04 1.26
C GLY A 96 1.05 -8.31 0.00
N SER A 97 1.65 -7.17 -0.36
CA SER A 97 1.35 -6.50 -1.63
C SER A 97 1.83 -7.33 -2.82
N MET A 98 3.03 -7.91 -2.74
CA MET A 98 3.54 -8.79 -3.80
C MET A 98 2.75 -10.11 -3.88
N MET A 99 2.23 -10.62 -2.75
CA MET A 99 1.27 -11.74 -2.75
C MET A 99 -0.01 -11.35 -3.48
N THR A 100 -0.54 -10.14 -3.23
CA THR A 100 -1.71 -9.61 -3.95
C THR A 100 -1.46 -9.57 -5.45
N ILE A 101 -0.30 -9.06 -5.89
CA ILE A 101 0.14 -9.06 -7.29
C ILE A 101 0.19 -10.49 -7.84
N ALA A 102 0.91 -11.40 -7.18
CA ALA A 102 1.09 -12.78 -7.63
C ALA A 102 -0.25 -13.51 -7.79
N LEU A 103 -1.13 -13.41 -6.80
CA LEU A 103 -2.45 -14.03 -6.83
C LEU A 103 -3.33 -13.45 -7.95
N THR A 104 -3.27 -12.13 -8.17
CA THR A 104 -4.02 -11.49 -9.25
C THR A 104 -3.50 -11.94 -10.63
N LEU A 105 -2.17 -11.98 -10.83
CA LEU A 105 -1.57 -12.51 -12.06
C LEU A 105 -2.02 -13.97 -12.31
N LEU A 106 -1.99 -14.81 -11.27
CA LEU A 106 -2.44 -16.20 -11.36
C LEU A 106 -3.92 -16.31 -11.73
N ALA A 107 -4.77 -15.45 -11.19
CA ALA A 107 -6.20 -15.40 -11.54
C ALA A 107 -6.43 -15.06 -13.02
N HIS A 108 -5.55 -14.25 -13.61
CA HIS A 108 -5.55 -13.95 -15.05
C HIS A 108 -4.78 -15.00 -15.90
N GLY A 109 -4.26 -16.08 -15.31
CA GLY A 109 -3.44 -17.08 -16.03
C GLY A 109 -2.04 -16.62 -16.41
N GLU A 110 -1.62 -15.44 -15.93
CA GLU A 110 -0.29 -14.88 -16.19
C GLU A 110 0.75 -15.46 -15.22
N ARG A 111 1.84 -16.03 -15.76
CA ARG A 111 2.91 -16.69 -14.97
C ARG A 111 4.30 -16.34 -15.47
N THR A 112 4.42 -15.43 -16.44
CA THR A 112 5.67 -15.19 -17.17
C THR A 112 6.43 -13.97 -16.67
N ARG A 113 5.75 -13.04 -16.00
CA ARG A 113 6.34 -11.80 -15.49
C ARG A 113 7.18 -12.07 -14.23
N SER A 114 8.32 -11.40 -14.14
CA SER A 114 9.17 -11.45 -12.94
C SER A 114 8.67 -10.47 -11.87
N LEU A 115 8.81 -10.88 -10.61
CA LEU A 115 8.48 -10.11 -9.43
C LEU A 115 9.77 -9.73 -8.72
N TYR A 116 10.07 -8.43 -8.62
CA TYR A 116 11.26 -7.91 -7.96
C TYR A 116 10.90 -7.33 -6.60
N LEU A 117 11.42 -7.93 -5.53
CA LEU A 117 11.14 -7.60 -4.14
C LEU A 117 12.41 -7.02 -3.50
N TYR A 118 12.51 -5.69 -3.47
CA TYR A 118 13.65 -4.99 -2.86
C TYR A 118 13.32 -4.66 -1.40
N ASP A 119 14.10 -5.15 -0.47
CA ASP A 119 13.96 -4.84 0.95
C ASP A 119 15.29 -5.08 1.69
N THR A 120 15.49 -4.43 2.81
CA THR A 120 16.59 -4.74 3.71
C THR A 120 16.45 -6.13 4.31
N TYR A 121 15.20 -6.59 4.50
CA TYR A 121 14.82 -7.77 5.29
C TYR A 121 15.38 -7.73 6.71
N GLU A 122 15.66 -6.53 7.20
CA GLU A 122 16.22 -6.23 8.53
C GLU A 122 15.47 -5.06 9.20
N GLY A 123 14.37 -4.62 8.58
CA GLY A 123 13.54 -3.49 9.02
C GLY A 123 13.98 -2.16 8.41
N MET A 124 13.45 -1.07 8.95
CA MET A 124 13.63 0.28 8.39
C MET A 124 15.08 0.74 8.40
N SER A 125 15.48 1.45 7.36
CA SER A 125 16.74 2.19 7.30
C SER A 125 16.69 3.45 8.20
N VAL A 126 17.84 4.07 8.44
CA VAL A 126 17.92 5.28 9.25
C VAL A 126 17.27 6.44 8.50
N PRO A 127 16.26 7.12 9.07
CA PRO A 127 15.63 8.28 8.46
C PRO A 127 16.51 9.51 8.47
N THR A 128 16.18 10.48 7.63
CA THR A 128 16.82 11.80 7.58
C THR A 128 15.98 12.89 8.26
N ALA A 129 16.48 14.11 8.28
CA ALA A 129 15.72 15.26 8.81
C ALA A 129 14.45 15.60 7.98
N PHE A 130 14.35 15.10 6.75
CA PHE A 130 13.17 15.28 5.88
C PHE A 130 12.04 14.33 6.24
N ASP A 131 12.35 13.23 6.92
CA ASP A 131 11.42 12.15 7.19
C ASP A 131 10.61 12.46 8.46
N ARG A 132 9.52 13.16 8.25
CA ARG A 132 8.52 13.53 9.27
C ARG A 132 7.15 13.03 8.80
N SER A 133 6.33 12.59 9.75
CA SER A 133 4.93 12.28 9.47
C SER A 133 4.15 13.56 9.10
N PHE A 134 2.93 13.39 8.60
CA PHE A 134 2.07 14.52 8.17
C PHE A 134 1.80 15.55 9.27
N ASP A 135 1.82 15.15 10.54
CA ASP A 135 1.65 15.99 11.73
C ASP A 135 2.98 16.60 12.25
N GLY A 136 4.10 16.32 11.55
CA GLY A 136 5.40 16.92 11.81
C GLY A 136 6.28 16.18 12.83
N VAL A 137 5.85 15.00 13.31
CA VAL A 137 6.67 14.17 14.21
C VAL A 137 7.82 13.54 13.43
N SER A 138 9.05 13.63 14.00
CA SER A 138 10.24 13.04 13.36
C SER A 138 10.15 11.50 13.31
N ALA A 139 10.49 10.91 12.17
CA ALA A 139 10.60 9.46 12.03
C ALA A 139 11.65 8.86 13.00
N ASP A 140 12.78 9.56 13.21
CA ASP A 140 13.82 9.15 14.15
C ASP A 140 13.30 9.07 15.59
N GLU A 141 12.46 10.02 16.02
CA GLU A 141 11.79 9.99 17.34
C GLU A 141 10.83 8.82 17.45
N GLN A 142 10.04 8.53 16.40
CA GLN A 142 9.11 7.41 16.38
C GLN A 142 9.84 6.06 16.44
N LEU A 143 10.96 5.91 15.74
CA LEU A 143 11.77 4.69 15.74
C LEU A 143 12.47 4.47 17.08
N LYS A 144 13.02 5.52 17.71
CA LYS A 144 13.72 5.43 19.01
C LYS A 144 12.79 5.03 20.16
N GLY A 145 11.52 5.35 20.07
CA GLY A 145 10.51 5.02 21.08
C GLY A 145 10.02 3.57 21.07
N GLN A 146 10.46 2.73 20.13
CA GLN A 146 9.93 1.38 19.93
C GLN A 146 11.04 0.31 19.87
N PRO A 147 10.81 -0.90 20.43
CA PRO A 147 11.72 -2.02 20.25
C PRO A 147 11.83 -2.40 18.76
N ARG A 148 13.06 -2.75 18.33
CA ARG A 148 13.28 -3.31 16.98
C ARG A 148 12.40 -4.54 16.76
N GLY A 149 11.74 -4.60 15.62
CA GLY A 149 10.84 -5.72 15.27
C GLY A 149 9.36 -5.49 15.60
N THR A 150 8.99 -4.31 16.12
CA THR A 150 7.59 -3.93 16.41
C THR A 150 7.21 -2.63 15.73
N GLY A 151 5.92 -2.47 15.41
CA GLY A 151 5.36 -1.20 14.91
C GLY A 151 6.08 -0.66 13.68
N VAL A 152 6.55 0.58 13.80
CA VAL A 152 7.19 1.36 12.71
C VAL A 152 8.47 0.72 12.16
N TRP A 153 9.09 -0.23 12.87
CA TRP A 153 10.31 -0.90 12.38
C TRP A 153 10.08 -1.84 11.21
N CYS A 154 8.85 -2.26 10.93
CA CYS A 154 8.46 -3.07 9.77
C CYS A 154 9.40 -4.27 9.51
N TYR A 155 9.83 -4.95 10.57
CA TYR A 155 10.78 -6.06 10.43
C TYR A 155 10.08 -7.31 9.88
N ALA A 156 10.67 -7.92 8.84
CA ALA A 156 10.38 -9.27 8.38
C ALA A 156 11.66 -9.89 7.81
N SER A 157 11.96 -11.15 8.16
CA SER A 157 13.12 -11.83 7.62
C SER A 157 12.92 -12.23 6.14
N LEU A 158 14.01 -12.36 5.41
CA LEU A 158 13.97 -12.84 4.02
C LEU A 158 13.28 -14.22 3.90
N ASP A 159 13.49 -15.11 4.87
CA ASP A 159 12.88 -16.44 4.89
C ASP A 159 11.37 -16.37 5.12
N ASP A 160 10.87 -15.47 6.00
CA ASP A 160 9.43 -15.23 6.18
C ASP A 160 8.80 -14.75 4.87
N VAL A 161 9.41 -13.74 4.23
CA VAL A 161 8.90 -13.19 2.96
C VAL A 161 8.96 -14.23 1.84
N ARG A 162 10.04 -15.00 1.74
CA ARG A 162 10.16 -16.11 0.77
C ARG A 162 9.03 -17.13 0.96
N ALA A 163 8.81 -17.58 2.19
CA ALA A 163 7.74 -18.54 2.49
C ALA A 163 6.36 -17.98 2.13
N ASN A 164 6.11 -16.72 2.44
CA ASN A 164 4.84 -16.05 2.17
C ASN A 164 4.57 -15.95 0.67
N ILE A 165 5.52 -15.42 -0.11
CA ILE A 165 5.32 -15.26 -1.55
C ILE A 165 5.22 -16.61 -2.29
N LEU A 166 6.00 -17.62 -1.90
CA LEU A 166 5.93 -18.96 -2.47
C LEU A 166 4.59 -19.64 -2.16
N SER A 167 3.95 -19.33 -1.03
CA SER A 167 2.64 -19.88 -0.68
C SER A 167 1.52 -19.50 -1.66
N THR A 168 1.73 -18.47 -2.48
CA THR A 168 0.79 -18.08 -3.55
C THR A 168 0.74 -19.08 -4.70
N GLY A 169 1.78 -19.92 -4.88
CA GLY A 169 1.94 -20.82 -6.03
C GLY A 169 2.42 -20.10 -7.30
N TYR A 170 2.91 -18.86 -7.20
CA TYR A 170 3.57 -18.20 -8.32
C TYR A 170 4.92 -18.86 -8.62
N PRO A 171 5.37 -18.96 -9.91
CA PRO A 171 6.61 -19.63 -10.25
C PRO A 171 7.83 -19.07 -9.50
N GLU A 172 8.58 -19.94 -8.82
CA GLU A 172 9.73 -19.53 -7.98
C GLU A 172 10.84 -18.88 -8.80
N ASP A 173 11.07 -19.35 -10.02
CA ASP A 173 12.06 -18.80 -10.95
C ASP A 173 11.73 -17.36 -11.42
N LYS A 174 10.53 -16.89 -11.16
CA LYS A 174 10.06 -15.54 -11.45
C LYS A 174 10.09 -14.61 -10.22
N ILE A 175 10.49 -15.09 -9.06
CA ILE A 175 10.52 -14.32 -7.82
C ILE A 175 11.96 -13.95 -7.48
N HIS A 176 12.27 -12.65 -7.48
CA HIS A 176 13.59 -12.11 -7.19
C HIS A 176 13.56 -11.36 -5.85
N LEU A 177 14.09 -11.99 -4.80
CA LEU A 177 14.25 -11.38 -3.48
C LEU A 177 15.62 -10.69 -3.40
N ILE A 178 15.64 -9.35 -3.39
CA ILE A 178 16.87 -8.56 -3.43
C ILE A 178 17.10 -7.95 -2.06
N LYS A 179 18.05 -8.55 -1.30
CA LYS A 179 18.38 -8.12 0.06
C LYS A 179 19.37 -6.97 0.05
N GLY A 180 19.03 -5.89 0.73
CA GLY A 180 19.88 -4.72 1.00
C GLY A 180 19.10 -3.42 0.90
N LYS A 181 19.73 -2.32 1.28
CA LYS A 181 19.16 -0.99 1.03
C LYS A 181 19.02 -0.76 -0.46
N VAL A 182 17.97 -0.06 -0.87
CA VAL A 182 17.74 0.23 -2.29
C VAL A 182 18.89 1.03 -2.89
N GLU A 183 19.52 1.91 -2.11
CA GLU A 183 20.68 2.70 -2.54
C GLU A 183 21.91 1.82 -2.85
N ASP A 184 22.01 0.64 -2.23
CA ASP A 184 23.12 -0.30 -2.43
C ASP A 184 22.83 -1.34 -3.51
N THR A 185 21.55 -1.73 -3.68
CA THR A 185 21.13 -2.79 -4.61
C THR A 185 20.77 -2.28 -5.99
N ILE A 186 20.21 -1.09 -6.07
CA ILE A 186 19.90 -0.35 -7.28
C ILE A 186 21.06 0.65 -7.55
N PRO A 187 21.65 0.73 -8.77
CA PRO A 187 21.20 0.12 -10.02
C PRO A 187 21.86 -1.23 -10.36
N ARG A 188 22.51 -1.92 -9.42
CA ARG A 188 23.24 -3.18 -9.70
C ARG A 188 22.33 -4.32 -10.15
N ILE A 189 21.12 -4.39 -9.57
CA ILE A 189 20.10 -5.39 -9.92
C ILE A 189 18.87 -4.62 -10.35
N LEU A 190 18.54 -4.70 -11.64
CA LEU A 190 17.41 -3.98 -12.26
C LEU A 190 16.59 -4.93 -13.12
N PRO A 191 15.24 -4.77 -13.16
CA PRO A 191 14.44 -5.35 -14.24
C PRO A 191 14.77 -4.67 -15.56
N HIS A 192 14.55 -5.39 -16.66
CA HIS A 192 14.73 -4.82 -18.00
C HIS A 192 13.70 -3.72 -18.30
N ALA A 193 12.44 -3.96 -17.93
CA ALA A 193 11.34 -3.03 -18.05
C ALA A 193 10.29 -3.34 -16.96
N LEU A 194 9.51 -2.34 -16.57
CA LEU A 194 8.47 -2.47 -15.57
C LEU A 194 7.09 -2.13 -16.15
N SER A 195 6.09 -2.87 -15.73
CA SER A 195 4.67 -2.54 -15.93
C SER A 195 4.01 -1.96 -14.67
N ILE A 196 4.50 -2.39 -13.48
CA ILE A 196 4.13 -1.79 -12.18
C ILE A 196 5.40 -1.50 -11.39
N LEU A 197 5.45 -0.32 -10.80
CA LEU A 197 6.44 0.11 -9.82
C LEU A 197 5.72 0.59 -8.56
N ARG A 198 5.92 -0.10 -7.44
CA ARG A 198 5.40 0.28 -6.11
C ARG A 198 6.54 0.70 -5.20
N LEU A 199 6.44 1.91 -4.64
CA LEU A 199 7.40 2.51 -3.72
C LEU A 199 6.76 2.58 -2.33
N ASP A 200 7.41 1.91 -1.35
CA ASP A 200 6.90 1.72 0.02
C ASP A 200 8.08 1.69 1.04
N THR A 201 9.04 2.59 0.84
CA THR A 201 10.25 2.67 1.68
C THR A 201 10.24 3.87 2.62
N ASP A 202 9.14 4.63 2.67
CA ASP A 202 8.84 5.73 3.59
C ASP A 202 9.72 6.98 3.44
N TRP A 203 11.04 6.85 3.20
CA TRP A 203 12.01 7.92 3.36
C TRP A 203 12.28 8.71 2.08
N TYR A 204 12.75 9.95 2.25
CA TYR A 204 13.11 10.84 1.14
C TYR A 204 14.20 10.26 0.24
N GLU A 205 15.30 9.78 0.86
CA GLU A 205 16.47 9.33 0.08
C GLU A 205 16.15 8.07 -0.72
N SER A 206 15.50 7.06 -0.11
CA SER A 206 15.12 5.83 -0.79
C SER A 206 14.12 6.09 -1.92
N THR A 207 13.04 6.83 -1.65
CA THR A 207 12.03 7.17 -2.67
C THR A 207 12.63 7.94 -3.84
N LYS A 208 13.53 8.89 -3.57
CA LYS A 208 14.24 9.65 -4.62
C LYS A 208 15.15 8.77 -5.46
N HIS A 209 15.88 7.87 -4.80
CA HIS A 209 16.77 6.91 -5.47
C HIS A 209 16.00 5.96 -6.39
N GLU A 210 14.93 5.39 -5.89
CA GLU A 210 14.02 4.48 -6.62
C GLU A 210 13.41 5.17 -7.86
N LEU A 211 12.87 6.38 -7.69
CA LEU A 211 12.33 7.15 -8.81
C LEU A 211 13.41 7.43 -9.84
N THR A 212 14.64 7.74 -9.42
CA THR A 212 15.75 8.05 -10.33
C THR A 212 16.11 6.87 -11.22
N HIS A 213 16.11 5.66 -10.67
CA HIS A 213 16.62 4.47 -11.36
C HIS A 213 15.53 3.55 -11.90
N LEU A 214 14.37 3.42 -11.24
CA LEU A 214 13.31 2.48 -11.62
C LEU A 214 12.20 3.14 -12.44
N TYR A 215 11.81 4.38 -12.15
CA TYR A 215 10.76 5.05 -12.94
C TYR A 215 11.09 5.18 -14.44
N PRO A 216 12.33 5.41 -14.87
CA PRO A 216 12.67 5.36 -16.31
C PRO A 216 12.36 4.02 -16.97
N LEU A 217 12.46 2.91 -16.23
CA LEU A 217 12.18 1.55 -16.71
C LEU A 217 10.69 1.23 -16.77
N LEU A 218 9.85 2.03 -16.11
CA LEU A 218 8.41 1.85 -16.17
C LEU A 218 7.92 2.14 -17.59
N HIS A 219 7.19 1.18 -18.17
CA HIS A 219 6.64 1.30 -19.52
C HIS A 219 5.62 2.45 -19.62
N ALA A 220 5.49 3.06 -20.80
CA ALA A 220 4.36 3.95 -21.09
C ALA A 220 3.05 3.20 -20.83
N LYS A 221 2.09 3.85 -20.17
CA LYS A 221 0.85 3.26 -19.61
C LYS A 221 1.07 2.32 -18.42
N GLY A 222 2.31 2.04 -17.99
CA GLY A 222 2.60 1.33 -16.74
C GLY A 222 2.13 2.13 -15.52
N ILE A 223 2.00 1.44 -14.39
CA ILE A 223 1.45 2.00 -13.15
C ILE A 223 2.57 2.31 -12.16
N LEU A 224 2.61 3.54 -11.68
CA LEU A 224 3.36 3.95 -10.51
C LEU A 224 2.44 3.97 -9.30
N ILE A 225 2.84 3.34 -8.21
CA ILE A 225 2.18 3.43 -6.90
C ILE A 225 3.19 3.98 -5.90
N VAL A 226 2.79 5.00 -5.14
CA VAL A 226 3.57 5.56 -4.02
C VAL A 226 2.72 5.39 -2.77
N ASP A 227 3.16 4.52 -1.86
CA ASP A 227 2.38 4.15 -0.68
C ASP A 227 2.33 5.28 0.35
N ASP A 228 3.41 6.03 0.51
CA ASP A 228 3.67 6.90 1.65
C ASP A 228 3.48 8.40 1.39
N TYR A 229 3.08 8.78 0.20
CA TYR A 229 2.99 10.18 -0.23
C TYR A 229 2.17 11.06 0.71
N GLY A 230 1.09 10.54 1.28
CA GLY A 230 0.21 11.31 2.17
C GLY A 230 0.64 11.25 3.64
N HIS A 231 1.49 10.31 4.04
CA HIS A 231 1.91 10.11 5.42
C HIS A 231 3.29 10.72 5.71
N TRP A 232 4.28 10.41 4.88
CA TRP A 232 5.66 10.87 5.08
C TRP A 232 5.99 12.08 4.20
N GLN A 233 6.36 13.19 4.84
CA GLN A 233 6.76 14.42 4.14
C GLN A 233 7.99 14.21 3.27
N GLY A 234 8.91 13.31 3.68
CA GLY A 234 10.10 12.94 2.93
C GLY A 234 9.76 12.28 1.60
N ALA A 235 8.96 11.20 1.60
CA ALA A 235 8.50 10.51 0.41
C ALA A 235 7.74 11.47 -0.55
N ARG A 236 6.82 12.27 0.00
CA ARG A 236 6.10 13.28 -0.78
C ARG A 236 7.05 14.26 -1.48
N ARG A 237 8.02 14.78 -0.72
CA ARG A 237 9.01 15.72 -1.23
C ARG A 237 9.84 15.12 -2.36
N ALA A 238 10.30 13.88 -2.20
CA ALA A 238 11.06 13.16 -3.23
C ALA A 238 10.28 13.04 -4.54
N VAL A 239 9.01 12.66 -4.45
CA VAL A 239 8.11 12.56 -5.62
C VAL A 239 7.90 13.91 -6.29
N ASP A 240 7.55 14.94 -5.51
CA ASP A 240 7.26 16.28 -6.04
C ASP A 240 8.51 16.91 -6.69
N GLU A 241 9.70 16.73 -6.10
CA GLU A 241 10.96 17.22 -6.65
C GLU A 241 11.35 16.49 -7.93
N TYR A 242 11.19 15.15 -7.97
CA TYR A 242 11.52 14.34 -9.13
C TYR A 242 10.73 14.77 -10.37
N PHE A 243 9.40 14.84 -10.27
CA PHE A 243 8.55 15.21 -11.40
C PHE A 243 8.71 16.68 -11.80
N ARG A 244 8.91 17.57 -10.83
CA ARG A 244 9.22 19.00 -11.11
C ARG A 244 10.51 19.17 -11.88
N ALA A 245 11.58 18.49 -11.49
CA ALA A 245 12.88 18.56 -12.17
C ALA A 245 12.83 18.07 -13.62
N ARG A 246 11.94 17.13 -13.92
CA ARG A 246 11.70 16.60 -15.26
C ARG A 246 10.71 17.43 -16.10
N GLY A 247 10.05 18.41 -15.49
CA GLY A 247 8.96 19.16 -16.13
C GLY A 247 7.73 18.28 -16.44
N GLU A 248 7.64 17.10 -15.86
CA GLU A 248 6.57 16.13 -16.07
C GLU A 248 5.39 16.42 -15.15
N LYS A 249 4.19 16.60 -15.71
CA LYS A 249 2.95 16.82 -14.96
C LYS A 249 2.22 15.48 -14.80
N ILE A 250 2.58 14.75 -13.76
CA ILE A 250 1.93 13.47 -13.45
C ILE A 250 0.61 13.69 -12.70
N TYR A 251 -0.43 12.92 -13.06
CA TYR A 251 -1.68 12.87 -12.30
C TYR A 251 -1.58 11.77 -11.23
N LEU A 252 -1.38 12.19 -9.98
CA LEU A 252 -1.34 11.31 -8.82
C LEU A 252 -2.77 11.16 -8.25
N HIS A 253 -3.45 10.09 -8.62
CA HIS A 253 -4.74 9.72 -8.03
C HIS A 253 -4.58 9.36 -6.55
N ARG A 254 -5.43 9.94 -5.70
CA ARG A 254 -5.46 9.59 -4.28
C ARG A 254 -6.27 8.30 -4.06
N ILE A 255 -5.60 7.24 -3.61
CA ILE A 255 -6.26 5.97 -3.25
C ILE A 255 -6.94 6.11 -1.88
N ASP A 256 -6.15 6.45 -0.88
CA ASP A 256 -6.59 6.73 0.49
C ASP A 256 -5.84 7.96 1.05
N TYR A 257 -5.73 8.10 2.38
CA TYR A 257 -5.04 9.28 2.95
C TYR A 257 -3.54 9.28 2.63
N THR A 258 -2.89 8.12 2.46
CA THR A 258 -1.46 8.00 2.22
C THR A 258 -1.13 7.61 0.77
N GLY A 259 -1.76 6.58 0.20
CA GLY A 259 -1.43 6.00 -1.09
C GLY A 259 -1.78 6.89 -2.30
N ARG A 260 -0.91 6.85 -3.31
CA ARG A 260 -1.13 7.49 -4.63
C ARG A 260 -0.86 6.50 -5.74
N LEU A 261 -1.60 6.65 -6.83
CA LEU A 261 -1.45 5.86 -8.05
C LEU A 261 -1.40 6.79 -9.27
N ALA A 262 -0.56 6.47 -10.23
CA ALA A 262 -0.51 7.15 -11.51
C ALA A 262 -0.29 6.18 -12.67
N VAL A 263 -0.85 6.50 -13.82
CA VAL A 263 -0.51 5.87 -15.09
C VAL A 263 0.58 6.71 -15.74
N LYS A 264 1.73 6.10 -16.08
CA LYS A 264 2.80 6.79 -16.77
C LYS A 264 2.34 7.17 -18.18
N THR A 265 2.33 8.45 -18.48
CA THR A 265 2.06 8.93 -19.84
C THR A 265 3.23 8.59 -20.76
N ALA A 266 2.98 8.50 -22.08
CA ALA A 266 4.07 8.42 -23.03
C ALA A 266 4.94 9.67 -22.89
N GLY A 267 6.23 9.48 -22.57
CA GLY A 267 7.23 10.54 -22.55
C GLY A 267 7.68 10.86 -23.94
#